data_611b53beafc6ef439bbb1430cbdb43f1
#
_entry.id   611b53beafc6ef439bbb1430cbdb43f1
#
_cell.length_a   1.000
_cell.length_b   1.000
_cell.length_c   1.000
_cell.angle_alpha   90.00
_cell.angle_beta   90.00
_cell.angle_gamma   90.00
#
_symmetry.space_group_name_H-M   'P 1'
#
loop_
_entity.id
_entity.type
_entity.pdbx_description
1 polymer ?
#
loop_
_entity_poly.entity_id
_entity_poly.type
_entity_poly.pdbx_seq_one_letter_code
_entity_poly.pdbx_strand_id
1 'polypeptide(L)'
;MDGFEGNDGIIVIAATNRPDVLDPALLRPGRFDRQVVVGLPDIRGREQITKVHIRKVPVADDVDVSIIARGTPGFSGADLANLVNEAALFAARGGKRLVSMEEFDKAKDKIMMGAERKSMVMSEKEKRNTAYHEAGHAIVGRLMPDHDPVYKVTIIPRGRALGVTMFLPEEDRYSMSAQGIRSQIASLFGGRIAEEITLGTDHVTTGASNDIERATGLARSMVTKWGLSEKLGPLMYDEDDGEVFLGMSAGAKPKAHSPETCLLYTS
;
A
#
# COMPACT_ATOMS: atom_id res chain seq x y z
N MET A 1 -23.10 -30.50 9.24
CA MET A 1 -22.45 -31.35 8.27
C MET A 1 -22.40 -32.82 8.78
N ASP A 2 -22.22 -33.05 10.05
CA ASP A 2 -22.44 -34.39 10.63
C ASP A 2 -23.95 -34.65 10.63
N GLY A 3 -24.43 -35.60 9.81
CA GLY A 3 -25.85 -35.93 9.69
C GLY A 3 -26.45 -35.89 8.28
N PHE A 4 -25.66 -35.45 7.30
CA PHE A 4 -26.05 -35.65 5.90
C PHE A 4 -25.66 -37.09 5.48
N GLU A 5 -26.56 -38.00 5.68
CA GLU A 5 -26.45 -39.34 5.04
C GLU A 5 -26.39 -39.11 3.53
N GLY A 6 -25.29 -39.51 2.91
CA GLY A 6 -25.12 -39.82 1.50
C GLY A 6 -25.85 -38.93 0.49
N ASN A 7 -25.58 -37.64 0.48
CA ASN A 7 -25.99 -36.79 -0.65
C ASN A 7 -24.95 -36.90 -1.77
N ASP A 8 -24.99 -38.01 -2.46
CA ASP A 8 -24.23 -38.17 -3.68
C ASP A 8 -24.62 -37.08 -4.68
N GLY A 9 -23.68 -36.16 -4.97
CA GLY A 9 -23.86 -35.16 -5.99
C GLY A 9 -23.99 -33.70 -5.48
N ILE A 10 -23.99 -33.44 -4.16
CA ILE A 10 -23.99 -32.06 -3.63
C ILE A 10 -22.58 -31.61 -3.26
N ILE A 11 -22.12 -30.53 -3.87
CA ILE A 11 -20.88 -29.85 -3.52
C ILE A 11 -21.23 -28.60 -2.72
N VAL A 12 -20.72 -28.50 -1.50
CA VAL A 12 -20.87 -27.32 -0.64
C VAL A 12 -19.62 -26.47 -0.72
N ILE A 13 -19.78 -25.19 -1.11
CA ILE A 13 -18.68 -24.22 -1.16
C ILE A 13 -19.02 -23.10 -0.19
N ALA A 14 -18.04 -22.73 0.65
CA ALA A 14 -18.09 -21.57 1.54
C ALA A 14 -16.91 -20.65 1.25
N ALA A 15 -17.09 -19.35 1.43
CA ALA A 15 -16.04 -18.36 1.31
C ALA A 15 -16.02 -17.46 2.54
N THR A 16 -14.83 -17.09 2.98
CA THR A 16 -14.63 -16.15 4.09
C THR A 16 -13.36 -15.34 3.84
N ASN A 17 -13.35 -14.10 4.30
CA ASN A 17 -12.15 -13.26 4.36
C ASN A 17 -11.39 -13.43 5.69
N ARG A 18 -11.96 -14.21 6.63
CA ARG A 18 -11.38 -14.43 7.95
C ARG A 18 -11.38 -15.93 8.27
N PRO A 19 -10.40 -16.66 7.75
CA PRO A 19 -10.27 -18.08 8.06
C PRO A 19 -9.93 -18.35 9.53
N ASP A 20 -9.32 -17.36 10.20
CA ASP A 20 -8.91 -17.39 11.61
C ASP A 20 -10.08 -17.51 12.60
N VAL A 21 -11.28 -17.01 12.23
CA VAL A 21 -12.48 -17.11 13.09
C VAL A 21 -13.31 -18.37 12.87
N LEU A 22 -12.93 -19.22 11.90
CA LEU A 22 -13.65 -20.47 11.67
C LEU A 22 -13.36 -21.48 12.78
N ASP A 23 -14.40 -22.19 13.22
CA ASP A 23 -14.23 -23.34 14.09
C ASP A 23 -13.34 -24.39 13.39
N PRO A 24 -12.19 -24.78 14.00
CA PRO A 24 -11.32 -25.82 13.44
C PRO A 24 -12.05 -27.13 13.12
N ALA A 25 -13.17 -27.39 13.79
CA ALA A 25 -14.00 -28.55 13.51
C ALA A 25 -14.64 -28.54 12.10
N LEU A 26 -14.84 -27.36 11.51
CA LEU A 26 -15.34 -27.23 10.13
C LEU A 26 -14.31 -27.64 9.08
N LEU A 27 -13.04 -27.57 9.43
CA LEU A 27 -11.92 -27.86 8.52
C LEU A 27 -11.45 -29.32 8.56
N ARG A 28 -12.13 -30.17 9.35
CA ARG A 28 -11.81 -31.61 9.44
C ARG A 28 -12.21 -32.35 8.17
N PRO A 29 -11.52 -33.45 7.85
CA PRO A 29 -11.90 -34.34 6.74
C PRO A 29 -13.39 -34.74 6.78
N GLY A 30 -14.04 -34.73 5.60
CA GLY A 30 -15.48 -34.99 5.47
C GLY A 30 -16.37 -33.76 5.66
N ARG A 31 -15.77 -32.55 5.86
CA ARG A 31 -16.47 -31.24 5.90
C ARG A 31 -15.87 -30.33 4.84
N PHE A 32 -15.26 -29.20 5.24
CA PHE A 32 -14.49 -28.33 4.33
C PHE A 32 -13.03 -28.79 4.31
N ASP A 33 -12.77 -29.90 3.71
CA ASP A 33 -11.46 -30.56 3.65
C ASP A 33 -10.51 -29.93 2.60
N ARG A 34 -11.07 -29.14 1.67
CA ARG A 34 -10.31 -28.44 0.64
C ARG A 34 -10.37 -26.94 0.87
N GLN A 35 -9.22 -26.36 1.11
CA GLN A 35 -9.06 -24.92 1.24
C GLN A 35 -8.33 -24.37 0.03
N VAL A 36 -8.89 -23.33 -0.57
CA VAL A 36 -8.28 -22.60 -1.68
C VAL A 36 -8.12 -21.15 -1.27
N VAL A 37 -6.87 -20.71 -1.19
CA VAL A 37 -6.56 -19.30 -0.93
C VAL A 37 -6.58 -18.56 -2.26
N VAL A 38 -7.45 -17.55 -2.36
CA VAL A 38 -7.50 -16.64 -3.51
C VAL A 38 -6.67 -15.40 -3.18
N GLY A 39 -5.44 -15.35 -3.69
CA GLY A 39 -4.55 -14.19 -3.52
C GLY A 39 -4.96 -12.99 -4.38
N LEU A 40 -4.21 -11.90 -4.24
CA LEU A 40 -4.36 -10.73 -5.13
C LEU A 40 -4.01 -11.13 -6.57
N PRO A 41 -4.72 -10.58 -7.58
CA PRO A 41 -4.47 -10.89 -8.97
C PRO A 41 -3.12 -10.30 -9.45
N ASP A 42 -2.41 -11.05 -10.26
CA ASP A 42 -1.27 -10.56 -11.04
C ASP A 42 -1.72 -9.59 -12.15
N ILE A 43 -0.77 -9.03 -12.90
CA ILE A 43 -1.07 -8.07 -13.99
C ILE A 43 -2.10 -8.64 -14.97
N ARG A 44 -1.97 -9.92 -15.35
CA ARG A 44 -2.89 -10.57 -16.31
C ARG A 44 -4.28 -10.75 -15.68
N GLY A 45 -4.33 -11.16 -14.43
CA GLY A 45 -5.58 -11.26 -13.67
C GLY A 45 -6.26 -9.91 -13.55
N ARG A 46 -5.53 -8.83 -13.23
CA ARG A 46 -6.08 -7.47 -13.16
C ARG A 46 -6.61 -7.01 -14.50
N GLU A 47 -5.92 -7.30 -15.59
CA GLU A 47 -6.40 -6.99 -16.94
C GLU A 47 -7.73 -7.70 -17.25
N GLN A 48 -7.84 -9.00 -16.97
CA GLN A 48 -9.05 -9.76 -17.20
C GLN A 48 -10.22 -9.27 -16.33
N ILE A 49 -9.99 -9.01 -15.05
CA ILE A 49 -11.01 -8.49 -14.13
C ILE A 49 -11.48 -7.11 -14.59
N THR A 50 -10.56 -6.22 -14.96
CA THR A 50 -10.91 -4.89 -15.47
C THR A 50 -11.75 -4.98 -16.74
N LYS A 51 -11.40 -5.87 -17.70
CA LYS A 51 -12.21 -6.13 -18.90
C LYS A 51 -13.63 -6.57 -18.59
N VAL A 52 -13.84 -7.34 -17.53
CA VAL A 52 -15.18 -7.76 -17.11
C VAL A 52 -16.00 -6.57 -16.61
N HIS A 53 -15.40 -5.72 -15.79
CA HIS A 53 -16.11 -4.56 -15.21
C HIS A 53 -16.38 -3.45 -16.23
N ILE A 54 -15.48 -3.21 -17.16
CA ILE A 54 -15.62 -2.20 -18.22
C ILE A 54 -16.79 -2.51 -19.17
N ARG A 55 -17.15 -3.79 -19.36
CA ARG A 55 -18.31 -4.13 -20.23
C ARG A 55 -19.61 -3.45 -19.87
N LYS A 56 -19.76 -2.99 -18.63
CA LYS A 56 -20.97 -2.34 -18.12
C LYS A 56 -20.94 -0.81 -18.25
N VAL A 57 -19.84 -0.27 -18.77
CA VAL A 57 -19.59 1.18 -18.81
C VAL A 57 -19.23 1.59 -20.24
N PRO A 58 -19.81 2.67 -20.79
CA PRO A 58 -19.44 3.17 -22.12
C PRO A 58 -18.06 3.81 -22.03
N VAL A 59 -17.06 3.17 -22.63
CA VAL A 59 -15.65 3.64 -22.64
C VAL A 59 -15.30 4.20 -24.00
N ALA A 60 -14.37 5.14 -24.01
CA ALA A 60 -13.79 5.72 -25.23
C ALA A 60 -12.69 4.80 -25.81
N ASP A 61 -12.34 5.03 -27.09
CA ASP A 61 -11.35 4.20 -27.80
C ASP A 61 -9.92 4.36 -27.27
N ASP A 62 -9.64 5.41 -26.51
CA ASP A 62 -8.33 5.68 -25.89
C ASP A 62 -8.04 4.82 -24.63
N VAL A 63 -9.03 4.06 -24.15
CA VAL A 63 -8.89 3.27 -22.91
C VAL A 63 -8.11 1.98 -23.18
N ASP A 64 -6.89 1.94 -22.67
CA ASP A 64 -6.03 0.76 -22.69
C ASP A 64 -6.05 0.05 -21.34
N VAL A 65 -6.72 -1.10 -21.29
CA VAL A 65 -6.86 -1.91 -20.08
C VAL A 65 -5.50 -2.45 -19.60
N SER A 66 -4.55 -2.67 -20.50
CA SER A 66 -3.21 -3.14 -20.12
C SER A 66 -2.43 -2.08 -19.33
N ILE A 67 -2.60 -0.79 -19.68
CA ILE A 67 -2.02 0.34 -18.96
C ILE A 67 -2.68 0.45 -17.56
N ILE A 68 -4.00 0.29 -17.50
CA ILE A 68 -4.73 0.29 -16.22
C ILE A 68 -4.22 -0.83 -15.31
N ALA A 69 -4.10 -2.06 -15.84
CA ALA A 69 -3.64 -3.22 -15.07
C ALA A 69 -2.20 -3.06 -14.56
N ARG A 70 -1.29 -2.51 -15.37
CA ARG A 70 0.08 -2.19 -14.94
C ARG A 70 0.12 -1.09 -13.89
N GLY A 71 -0.75 -0.08 -14.03
CA GLY A 71 -0.83 1.04 -13.10
C GLY A 71 -1.55 0.78 -11.78
N THR A 72 -1.99 -0.46 -11.51
CA THR A 72 -2.76 -0.84 -10.31
C THR A 72 -2.17 -2.04 -9.57
N PRO A 73 -0.85 -2.03 -9.22
CA PRO A 73 -0.26 -3.12 -8.46
C PRO A 73 -0.94 -3.24 -7.09
N GLY A 74 -1.16 -4.49 -6.64
CA GLY A 74 -1.77 -4.77 -5.35
C GLY A 74 -3.29 -4.56 -5.27
N PHE A 75 -3.96 -4.17 -6.36
CA PHE A 75 -5.42 -4.04 -6.37
C PHE A 75 -6.09 -5.41 -6.36
N SER A 76 -7.08 -5.56 -5.50
CA SER A 76 -8.02 -6.67 -5.51
C SER A 76 -9.05 -6.53 -6.63
N GLY A 77 -9.84 -7.58 -6.87
CA GLY A 77 -10.97 -7.50 -7.79
C GLY A 77 -12.00 -6.43 -7.41
N ALA A 78 -12.20 -6.20 -6.10
CA ALA A 78 -13.09 -5.16 -5.58
C ALA A 78 -12.53 -3.76 -5.84
N ASP A 79 -11.21 -3.56 -5.70
CA ASP A 79 -10.56 -2.28 -5.99
C ASP A 79 -10.66 -1.93 -7.48
N LEU A 80 -10.49 -2.93 -8.36
CA LEU A 80 -10.64 -2.74 -9.80
C LEU A 80 -12.09 -2.44 -10.20
N ALA A 81 -13.07 -3.08 -9.57
CA ALA A 81 -14.47 -2.75 -9.75
C ALA A 81 -14.77 -1.31 -9.31
N ASN A 82 -14.25 -0.91 -8.15
CA ASN A 82 -14.34 0.45 -7.64
C ASN A 82 -13.65 1.47 -8.56
N LEU A 83 -12.50 1.13 -9.12
CA LEU A 83 -11.79 1.98 -10.10
C LEU A 83 -12.66 2.30 -11.31
N VAL A 84 -13.29 1.27 -11.91
CA VAL A 84 -14.19 1.45 -13.05
C VAL A 84 -15.39 2.31 -12.68
N ASN A 85 -15.98 2.08 -11.49
CA ASN A 85 -17.10 2.88 -10.99
C ASN A 85 -16.71 4.35 -10.75
N GLU A 86 -15.56 4.60 -10.11
CA GLU A 86 -15.08 5.96 -9.87
C GLU A 86 -14.75 6.70 -11.18
N ALA A 87 -14.16 6.01 -12.16
CA ALA A 87 -13.93 6.59 -13.50
C ALA A 87 -15.24 7.00 -14.17
N ALA A 88 -16.28 6.16 -14.10
CA ALA A 88 -17.61 6.49 -14.59
C ALA A 88 -18.23 7.69 -13.86
N LEU A 89 -18.05 7.79 -12.54
CA LEU A 89 -18.51 8.94 -11.77
C LEU A 89 -17.78 10.24 -12.15
N PHE A 90 -16.47 10.17 -12.44
CA PHE A 90 -15.72 11.34 -12.94
C PHE A 90 -16.23 11.77 -14.31
N ALA A 91 -16.49 10.85 -15.23
CA ALA A 91 -17.05 11.16 -16.55
C ALA A 91 -18.43 11.82 -16.42
N ALA A 92 -19.32 11.25 -15.59
CA ALA A 92 -20.64 11.80 -15.35
C ALA A 92 -20.60 13.22 -14.77
N ARG A 93 -19.73 13.48 -13.79
CA ARG A 93 -19.52 14.82 -13.23
C ARG A 93 -18.98 15.82 -14.24
N GLY A 94 -18.16 15.34 -15.19
CA GLY A 94 -17.64 16.14 -16.31
C GLY A 94 -18.62 16.31 -17.47
N GLY A 95 -19.84 15.76 -17.39
CA GLY A 95 -20.82 15.80 -18.48
C GLY A 95 -20.41 14.97 -19.70
N LYS A 96 -19.46 14.08 -19.57
CA LYS A 96 -18.97 13.21 -20.66
C LYS A 96 -19.90 12.00 -20.83
N ARG A 97 -20.11 11.56 -22.06
CA ARG A 97 -20.90 10.35 -22.36
C ARG A 97 -20.07 9.07 -22.35
N LEU A 98 -18.79 9.19 -22.55
CA LEU A 98 -17.82 8.08 -22.55
C LEU A 98 -16.80 8.31 -21.47
N VAL A 99 -16.32 7.23 -20.88
CA VAL A 99 -15.22 7.24 -19.92
C VAL A 99 -13.92 7.11 -20.68
N SER A 100 -13.05 8.12 -20.63
CA SER A 100 -11.73 8.11 -21.29
C SER A 100 -10.63 7.69 -20.31
N MET A 101 -9.41 7.48 -20.81
CA MET A 101 -8.25 7.14 -19.99
C MET A 101 -7.96 8.19 -18.92
N GLU A 102 -8.28 9.46 -19.18
CA GLU A 102 -8.15 10.57 -18.23
C GLU A 102 -8.98 10.33 -16.96
N GLU A 103 -10.22 9.82 -17.09
CA GLU A 103 -11.06 9.52 -15.93
C GLU A 103 -10.56 8.33 -15.14
N PHE A 104 -9.99 7.31 -15.79
CA PHE A 104 -9.32 6.21 -15.12
C PHE A 104 -8.09 6.66 -14.34
N ASP A 105 -7.29 7.57 -14.87
CA ASP A 105 -6.15 8.14 -14.15
C ASP A 105 -6.59 8.96 -12.93
N LYS A 106 -7.63 9.78 -13.07
CA LYS A 106 -8.23 10.52 -11.94
C LYS A 106 -8.79 9.59 -10.87
N ALA A 107 -9.47 8.51 -11.29
CA ALA A 107 -10.02 7.52 -10.38
C ALA A 107 -8.91 6.77 -9.63
N LYS A 108 -7.86 6.35 -10.33
CA LYS A 108 -6.67 5.73 -9.76
C LYS A 108 -6.01 6.64 -8.73
N ASP A 109 -5.77 7.89 -9.08
CA ASP A 109 -5.20 8.90 -8.17
C ASP A 109 -6.05 9.07 -6.91
N LYS A 110 -7.39 9.14 -7.07
CA LYS A 110 -8.31 9.24 -5.92
C LYS A 110 -8.24 8.02 -5.01
N ILE A 111 -8.16 6.81 -5.57
CA ILE A 111 -8.11 5.57 -4.80
C ILE A 111 -6.76 5.44 -4.08
N MET A 112 -5.66 5.71 -4.77
CA MET A 112 -4.31 5.51 -4.25
C MET A 112 -3.85 6.64 -3.30
N MET A 113 -4.19 7.89 -3.61
CA MET A 113 -3.70 9.07 -2.87
C MET A 113 -4.81 9.80 -2.08
N GLY A 114 -6.07 9.38 -2.22
CA GLY A 114 -7.22 10.06 -1.62
C GLY A 114 -7.80 11.18 -2.48
N ALA A 115 -8.98 11.66 -2.06
CA ALA A 115 -9.68 12.74 -2.77
C ALA A 115 -8.95 14.07 -2.63
N GLU A 116 -8.96 14.88 -3.70
CA GLU A 116 -8.44 16.25 -3.69
C GLU A 116 -9.24 17.15 -2.75
N ARG A 117 -8.54 17.92 -1.93
CA ARG A 117 -9.14 18.92 -1.04
C ARG A 117 -9.15 20.29 -1.69
N LYS A 118 -10.02 20.49 -2.68
CA LYS A 118 -10.10 21.71 -3.49
C LYS A 118 -10.44 22.98 -2.68
N SER A 119 -11.07 22.81 -1.53
CA SER A 119 -11.44 23.94 -0.63
C SER A 119 -10.31 24.38 0.29
N MET A 120 -9.20 23.64 0.34
CA MET A 120 -8.08 23.99 1.19
C MET A 120 -7.19 25.05 0.52
N VAL A 121 -7.14 26.23 1.12
CA VAL A 121 -6.27 27.31 0.66
C VAL A 121 -4.96 27.23 1.44
N MET A 122 -3.87 26.92 0.74
CA MET A 122 -2.52 26.96 1.30
C MET A 122 -1.89 28.32 1.06
N SER A 123 -1.14 28.83 2.04
CA SER A 123 -0.31 30.01 1.85
C SER A 123 0.82 29.72 0.84
N GLU A 124 1.34 30.74 0.18
CA GLU A 124 2.47 30.58 -0.76
C GLU A 124 3.71 30.00 -0.07
N LYS A 125 3.91 30.31 1.21
CA LYS A 125 4.98 29.73 2.02
C LYS A 125 4.80 28.22 2.18
N GLU A 126 3.59 27.78 2.54
CA GLU A 126 3.27 26.35 2.68
C GLU A 126 3.38 25.59 1.37
N LYS A 127 2.89 26.17 0.28
CA LYS A 127 3.03 25.55 -1.07
C LYS A 127 4.49 25.34 -1.43
N ARG A 128 5.33 26.35 -1.17
CA ARG A 128 6.76 26.28 -1.44
C ARG A 128 7.46 25.23 -0.57
N ASN A 129 7.16 25.19 0.72
CA ASN A 129 7.72 24.21 1.63
C ASN A 129 7.32 22.77 1.21
N THR A 130 6.04 22.57 0.94
CA THR A 130 5.53 21.28 0.44
C THR A 130 6.20 20.89 -0.88
N ALA A 131 6.38 21.85 -1.80
CA ALA A 131 7.04 21.56 -3.08
C ALA A 131 8.50 21.10 -2.90
N TYR A 132 9.26 21.72 -2.01
CA TYR A 132 10.62 21.27 -1.70
C TYR A 132 10.62 19.90 -1.02
N HIS A 133 9.71 19.68 -0.08
CA HIS A 133 9.55 18.39 0.59
C HIS A 133 9.29 17.26 -0.41
N GLU A 134 8.27 17.41 -1.24
CA GLU A 134 7.92 16.40 -2.25
C GLU A 134 9.02 16.20 -3.32
N ALA A 135 9.67 17.30 -3.73
CA ALA A 135 10.80 17.23 -4.64
C ALA A 135 11.98 16.46 -4.02
N GLY A 136 12.20 16.60 -2.71
CA GLY A 136 13.21 15.84 -1.98
C GLY A 136 12.99 14.34 -2.08
N HIS A 137 11.77 13.86 -1.82
CA HIS A 137 11.41 12.45 -2.01
C HIS A 137 11.66 12.00 -3.44
N ALA A 138 11.18 12.77 -4.42
CA ALA A 138 11.29 12.42 -5.83
C ALA A 138 12.75 12.34 -6.32
N ILE A 139 13.58 13.31 -5.95
CA ILE A 139 14.99 13.35 -6.34
C ILE A 139 15.75 12.18 -5.74
N VAL A 140 15.60 11.96 -4.42
CA VAL A 140 16.30 10.86 -3.73
C VAL A 140 15.82 9.53 -4.30
N GLY A 141 14.50 9.29 -4.40
CA GLY A 141 13.97 8.05 -4.95
C GLY A 141 14.43 7.78 -6.39
N ARG A 142 14.55 8.83 -7.23
CA ARG A 142 15.03 8.69 -8.61
C ARG A 142 16.53 8.34 -8.71
N LEU A 143 17.33 8.77 -7.74
CA LEU A 143 18.79 8.55 -7.73
C LEU A 143 19.20 7.27 -7.01
N MET A 144 18.35 6.75 -6.11
CA MET A 144 18.68 5.54 -5.36
C MET A 144 18.52 4.28 -6.22
N PRO A 145 19.43 3.30 -6.08
CA PRO A 145 19.33 2.03 -6.78
C PRO A 145 18.17 1.18 -6.25
N ASP A 146 17.60 0.32 -7.07
CA ASP A 146 16.50 -0.59 -6.71
C ASP A 146 15.24 0.09 -6.14
N HIS A 147 15.09 1.40 -6.38
CA HIS A 147 13.89 2.14 -5.99
C HIS A 147 12.84 2.09 -7.11
N ASP A 148 11.57 2.08 -6.72
CA ASP A 148 10.48 2.19 -7.69
C ASP A 148 10.53 3.55 -8.39
N PRO A 149 10.16 3.62 -9.67
CA PRO A 149 10.14 4.88 -10.40
C PRO A 149 9.09 5.86 -9.84
N VAL A 150 9.39 7.14 -9.95
CA VAL A 150 8.45 8.21 -9.58
C VAL A 150 7.25 8.17 -10.54
N TYR A 151 6.08 7.90 -9.99
CA TYR A 151 4.83 7.94 -10.75
C TYR A 151 4.26 9.34 -10.81
N LYS A 152 4.13 9.99 -9.66
CA LYS A 152 3.52 11.31 -9.56
C LYS A 152 4.06 12.09 -8.36
N VAL A 153 4.26 13.41 -8.57
CA VAL A 153 4.55 14.38 -7.52
C VAL A 153 3.47 15.46 -7.58
N THR A 154 2.90 15.82 -6.45
CA THR A 154 1.84 16.84 -6.39
C THR A 154 1.87 17.58 -5.07
N ILE A 155 1.57 18.88 -5.12
CA ILE A 155 1.33 19.72 -3.96
C ILE A 155 -0.17 20.01 -3.76
N ILE A 156 -1.03 19.29 -4.49
CA ILE A 156 -2.47 19.39 -4.29
C ILE A 156 -2.82 18.57 -3.04
N PRO A 157 -3.42 19.18 -2.00
CA PRO A 157 -3.77 18.50 -0.77
C PRO A 157 -4.73 17.34 -1.03
N ARG A 158 -4.40 16.17 -0.47
CA ARG A 158 -5.21 14.94 -0.57
C ARG A 158 -5.34 14.29 0.79
N GLY A 159 -6.54 13.96 1.22
CA GLY A 159 -6.77 13.36 2.52
C GLY A 159 -6.19 14.22 3.65
N ARG A 160 -5.17 13.73 4.36
CA ARG A 160 -4.44 14.45 5.41
C ARG A 160 -3.13 15.07 4.92
N ALA A 161 -2.65 14.70 3.73
CA ALA A 161 -1.38 15.16 3.19
C ALA A 161 -1.55 16.49 2.44
N LEU A 162 -0.56 17.38 2.56
CA LEU A 162 -0.50 18.65 1.85
C LEU A 162 0.09 18.47 0.44
N GLY A 163 0.96 17.48 0.26
CA GLY A 163 1.51 17.01 -0.98
C GLY A 163 1.66 15.50 -0.96
N VAL A 164 1.98 14.90 -2.06
CA VAL A 164 2.22 13.45 -2.19
C VAL A 164 3.25 13.20 -3.29
N THR A 165 4.29 12.47 -2.95
CA THR A 165 5.20 11.83 -3.91
C THR A 165 4.90 10.36 -3.96
N MET A 166 4.49 9.87 -5.11
CA MET A 166 4.11 8.49 -5.32
C MET A 166 5.08 7.79 -6.23
N PHE A 167 5.53 6.64 -5.76
CA PHE A 167 6.33 5.69 -6.52
C PHE A 167 5.45 4.51 -6.91
N LEU A 168 5.65 3.97 -8.09
CA LEU A 168 4.87 2.87 -8.61
C LEU A 168 5.80 1.83 -9.23
N PRO A 169 5.75 0.57 -8.77
CA PRO A 169 6.57 -0.49 -9.34
C PRO A 169 6.15 -0.77 -10.80
N GLU A 170 7.13 -1.04 -11.67
CA GLU A 170 6.88 -1.40 -13.07
C GLU A 170 6.30 -2.80 -13.21
N GLU A 171 6.61 -3.67 -12.25
CA GLU A 171 6.17 -5.08 -12.21
C GLU A 171 5.66 -5.45 -10.83
N ASP A 172 4.86 -6.51 -10.74
CA ASP A 172 4.43 -7.06 -9.45
C ASP A 172 5.63 -7.62 -8.70
N ARG A 173 5.88 -7.10 -7.49
CA ARG A 173 6.98 -7.56 -6.62
C ARG A 173 6.43 -8.34 -5.44
N TYR A 174 7.03 -9.48 -5.19
CA TYR A 174 6.68 -10.37 -4.08
C TYR A 174 7.73 -10.35 -2.95
N SER A 175 8.89 -9.72 -3.20
CA SER A 175 9.98 -9.58 -2.23
C SER A 175 10.73 -8.28 -2.46
N MET A 176 11.42 -7.80 -1.43
CA MET A 176 12.28 -6.63 -1.49
C MET A 176 13.72 -7.02 -1.11
N SER A 177 14.70 -6.51 -1.85
CA SER A 177 16.10 -6.66 -1.50
C SER A 177 16.48 -5.75 -0.32
N ALA A 178 17.55 -6.10 0.40
CA ALA A 178 18.11 -5.21 1.43
C ALA A 178 18.47 -3.83 0.86
N GLN A 179 18.98 -3.79 -0.38
CA GLN A 179 19.28 -2.55 -1.09
C GLN A 179 18.02 -1.74 -1.37
N GLY A 180 16.95 -2.39 -1.87
CA GLY A 180 15.67 -1.72 -2.13
C GLY A 180 15.05 -1.13 -0.86
N ILE A 181 15.13 -1.83 0.28
CA ILE A 181 14.65 -1.31 1.56
C ILE A 181 15.46 -0.08 2.00
N ARG A 182 16.80 -0.12 1.90
CA ARG A 182 17.66 1.03 2.21
C ARG A 182 17.35 2.21 1.31
N SER A 183 17.12 1.99 0.03
CA SER A 183 16.75 3.02 -0.94
C SER A 183 15.40 3.65 -0.61
N GLN A 184 14.44 2.84 -0.17
CA GLN A 184 13.13 3.33 0.27
C GLN A 184 13.25 4.16 1.56
N ILE A 185 14.07 3.73 2.53
CA ILE A 185 14.33 4.51 3.75
C ILE A 185 14.98 5.85 3.39
N ALA A 186 15.99 5.86 2.51
CA ALA A 186 16.65 7.09 2.06
C ALA A 186 15.66 8.04 1.39
N SER A 187 14.79 7.52 0.52
CA SER A 187 13.74 8.31 -0.14
C SER A 187 12.76 8.93 0.86
N LEU A 188 12.36 8.19 1.92
CA LEU A 188 11.50 8.73 2.98
C LEU A 188 12.12 9.90 3.74
N PHE A 189 13.44 9.91 3.93
CA PHE A 189 14.13 11.06 4.53
C PHE A 189 14.33 12.23 3.56
N GLY A 190 14.18 12.01 2.25
CA GLY A 190 14.40 13.02 1.22
C GLY A 190 13.63 14.31 1.43
N GLY A 191 12.36 14.21 1.83
CA GLY A 191 11.51 15.39 2.11
C GLY A 191 12.04 16.21 3.27
N ARG A 192 12.35 15.58 4.40
CA ARG A 192 12.92 16.24 5.58
C ARG A 192 14.24 16.95 5.28
N ILE A 193 15.15 16.27 4.58
CA ILE A 193 16.45 16.82 4.22
C ILE A 193 16.31 18.01 3.26
N ALA A 194 15.38 17.93 2.31
CA ALA A 194 15.09 19.05 1.41
C ALA A 194 14.59 20.29 2.17
N GLU A 195 13.74 20.13 3.17
CA GLU A 195 13.34 21.24 4.06
C GLU A 195 14.56 21.82 4.80
N GLU A 196 15.40 20.98 5.37
CA GLU A 196 16.58 21.39 6.12
C GLU A 196 17.57 22.20 5.26
N ILE A 197 17.84 21.74 4.02
CA ILE A 197 18.72 22.43 3.08
C ILE A 197 18.14 23.78 2.63
N THR A 198 16.82 23.84 2.42
CA THR A 198 16.19 25.03 1.80
C THR A 198 15.71 26.06 2.81
N LEU A 199 15.33 25.63 4.01
CA LEU A 199 14.73 26.48 5.04
C LEU A 199 15.65 26.70 6.25
N GLY A 200 16.65 25.83 6.41
CA GLY A 200 17.49 25.74 7.61
C GLY A 200 16.87 24.84 8.70
N THR A 201 17.71 24.34 9.60
CA THR A 201 17.35 23.37 10.64
C THR A 201 16.22 23.83 11.56
N ASP A 202 16.18 25.13 11.89
CA ASP A 202 15.17 25.71 12.80
C ASP A 202 13.77 25.84 12.17
N HIS A 203 13.66 25.69 10.85
CA HIS A 203 12.42 25.89 10.11
C HIS A 203 11.86 24.60 9.52
N VAL A 204 12.45 23.44 9.85
CA VAL A 204 11.95 22.15 9.47
C VAL A 204 10.57 21.91 10.10
N THR A 205 9.64 21.35 9.34
CA THR A 205 8.26 21.19 9.77
C THR A 205 7.98 19.80 10.32
N THR A 206 6.81 19.64 10.95
CA THR A 206 6.30 18.33 11.38
C THR A 206 5.73 17.50 10.22
N GLY A 207 5.79 18.01 9.00
CA GLY A 207 5.27 17.35 7.79
C GLY A 207 5.88 15.96 7.56
N ALA A 208 7.16 15.79 7.91
CA ALA A 208 7.88 14.53 7.76
C ALA A 208 7.54 13.45 8.81
N SER A 209 6.57 13.68 9.72
CA SER A 209 6.29 12.74 10.81
C SER A 209 5.95 11.33 10.32
N ASN A 210 5.13 11.21 9.29
CA ASN A 210 4.76 9.92 8.71
C ASN A 210 5.93 9.23 8.01
N ASP A 211 6.79 10.00 7.34
CA ASP A 211 7.97 9.47 6.65
C ASP A 211 8.98 8.92 7.65
N ILE A 212 9.19 9.64 8.76
CA ILE A 212 10.06 9.19 9.85
C ILE A 212 9.51 7.92 10.50
N GLU A 213 8.20 7.86 10.75
CA GLU A 213 7.54 6.67 11.30
C GLU A 213 7.72 5.46 10.38
N ARG A 214 7.46 5.62 9.09
CA ARG A 214 7.63 4.56 8.09
C ARG A 214 9.09 4.14 7.94
N ALA A 215 10.02 5.08 7.85
CA ALA A 215 11.45 4.81 7.76
C ALA A 215 11.95 4.03 8.98
N THR A 216 11.54 4.46 10.18
CA THR A 216 11.87 3.78 11.44
C THR A 216 11.29 2.36 11.48
N GLY A 217 10.03 2.18 11.06
CA GLY A 217 9.38 0.87 10.97
C GLY A 217 10.10 -0.08 10.01
N LEU A 218 10.50 0.41 8.84
CA LEU A 218 11.27 -0.38 7.86
C LEU A 218 12.66 -0.76 8.41
N ALA A 219 13.39 0.19 8.98
CA ALA A 219 14.71 -0.06 9.58
C ALA A 219 14.62 -1.08 10.71
N ARG A 220 13.62 -0.94 11.60
CA ARG A 220 13.36 -1.92 12.66
C ARG A 220 13.07 -3.31 12.09
N SER A 221 12.15 -3.41 11.14
CA SER A 221 11.79 -4.70 10.52
C SER A 221 12.97 -5.34 9.80
N MET A 222 13.83 -4.53 9.15
CA MET A 222 15.05 -4.99 8.50
C MET A 222 15.99 -5.69 9.49
N VAL A 223 16.10 -5.16 10.70
CA VAL A 223 16.99 -5.69 11.75
C VAL A 223 16.32 -6.83 12.52
N THR A 224 15.06 -6.68 12.93
CA THR A 224 14.43 -7.59 13.90
C THR A 224 13.58 -8.69 13.28
N LYS A 225 12.99 -8.46 12.08
CA LYS A 225 12.08 -9.42 11.43
C LYS A 225 12.73 -10.17 10.27
N TRP A 226 13.48 -9.44 9.43
CA TRP A 226 13.94 -9.98 8.15
C TRP A 226 15.39 -10.48 8.17
N GLY A 227 16.08 -10.37 9.32
CA GLY A 227 17.44 -10.87 9.47
C GLY A 227 18.44 -10.25 8.49
N LEU A 228 18.23 -8.99 8.10
CA LEU A 228 19.08 -8.28 7.13
C LEU A 228 20.18 -7.44 7.77
N SER A 229 20.41 -7.61 9.07
CA SER A 229 21.50 -6.97 9.80
C SER A 229 22.77 -7.84 9.74
N GLU A 230 23.87 -7.27 9.27
CA GLU A 230 25.18 -7.96 9.28
C GLU A 230 25.67 -8.25 10.70
N LYS A 231 25.32 -7.39 11.66
CA LYS A 231 25.75 -7.52 13.05
C LYS A 231 24.97 -8.58 13.83
N LEU A 232 23.68 -8.71 13.57
CA LEU A 232 22.78 -9.64 14.29
C LEU A 232 22.59 -10.97 13.55
N GLY A 233 22.90 -11.02 12.26
CA GLY A 233 22.71 -12.19 11.43
C GLY A 233 21.24 -12.47 11.08
N PRO A 234 20.95 -13.58 10.41
CA PRO A 234 19.62 -13.95 9.93
C PRO A 234 18.77 -14.59 11.04
N LEU A 235 18.55 -13.87 12.11
CA LEU A 235 17.73 -14.27 13.25
C LEU A 235 16.53 -13.33 13.39
N MET A 236 15.40 -13.87 13.83
CA MET A 236 14.21 -13.10 14.13
C MET A 236 14.17 -12.77 15.63
N TYR A 237 14.11 -11.48 15.93
CA TYR A 237 14.09 -10.92 17.30
C TYR A 237 12.73 -10.33 17.67
N ASP A 238 11.80 -10.26 16.73
CA ASP A 238 10.46 -9.74 16.97
C ASP A 238 9.56 -10.92 17.34
N GLU A 239 9.02 -10.95 18.54
CA GLU A 239 7.92 -11.84 18.86
C GLU A 239 6.67 -11.22 18.23
N ASP A 240 5.94 -11.99 17.44
CA ASP A 240 4.62 -11.58 16.96
C ASP A 240 3.82 -11.07 18.15
N ASP A 241 3.42 -9.81 18.11
CA ASP A 241 2.34 -9.31 18.93
C ASP A 241 1.08 -10.06 18.50
N GLY A 242 0.92 -11.29 18.96
CA GLY A 242 -0.26 -12.09 18.71
C GLY A 242 -1.46 -11.22 19.02
N GLU A 243 -2.38 -11.09 18.08
CA GLU A 243 -3.59 -10.29 18.19
C GLU A 243 -4.17 -10.44 19.60
N VAL A 244 -4.24 -9.33 20.32
CA VAL A 244 -4.84 -9.27 21.64
C VAL A 244 -6.33 -9.53 21.46
N PHE A 245 -6.74 -10.77 21.70
CA PHE A 245 -8.15 -11.15 21.71
C PHE A 245 -8.83 -10.34 22.82
N LEU A 246 -9.84 -9.58 22.46
CA LEU A 246 -10.66 -8.75 23.34
C LEU A 246 -10.98 -9.47 24.66
N GLY A 247 -10.41 -9.01 25.77
CA GLY A 247 -10.85 -9.42 27.10
C GLY A 247 -9.78 -9.85 28.10
N MET A 248 -8.52 -10.05 27.72
CA MET A 248 -7.44 -10.27 28.68
C MET A 248 -6.46 -9.10 28.65
N SER A 249 -6.31 -8.40 29.76
CA SER A 249 -5.24 -7.44 29.99
C SER A 249 -3.91 -8.18 29.89
N ALA A 250 -3.23 -8.04 28.77
CA ALA A 250 -1.87 -8.50 28.64
C ALA A 250 -1.01 -7.65 29.59
N GLY A 251 -0.55 -8.25 30.68
CA GLY A 251 0.54 -7.68 31.47
C GLY A 251 1.69 -7.37 30.50
N ALA A 252 2.36 -6.24 30.71
CA ALA A 252 3.49 -5.82 29.91
C ALA A 252 4.46 -6.99 29.73
N LYS A 253 4.50 -7.57 28.52
CA LYS A 253 5.48 -8.60 28.18
C LYS A 253 6.87 -7.96 28.30
N PRO A 254 7.85 -8.63 28.93
CA PRO A 254 9.22 -8.12 28.97
C PRO A 254 9.70 -7.92 27.52
N LYS A 255 10.39 -6.79 27.27
CA LYS A 255 11.02 -6.54 25.98
C LYS A 255 11.94 -7.72 25.63
N ALA A 256 11.70 -8.36 24.51
CA ALA A 256 12.46 -9.54 24.04
C ALA A 256 13.89 -9.23 23.64
N HIS A 257 14.34 -7.97 23.72
CA HIS A 257 15.66 -7.53 23.26
C HIS A 257 16.47 -6.87 24.35
N SER A 258 17.78 -7.07 24.28
CA SER A 258 18.72 -6.33 25.12
C SER A 258 18.75 -4.84 24.74
N PRO A 259 19.16 -3.93 25.66
CA PRO A 259 19.38 -2.53 25.31
C PRO A 259 20.35 -2.33 24.13
N GLU A 260 21.35 -3.20 23.99
CA GLU A 260 22.33 -3.17 22.91
C GLU A 260 21.66 -3.48 21.55
N THR A 261 20.74 -4.45 21.50
CA THR A 261 19.96 -4.75 20.29
C THR A 261 19.11 -3.55 19.88
N CYS A 262 18.53 -2.84 20.86
CA CYS A 262 17.76 -1.60 20.59
C CYS A 262 18.65 -0.51 19.95
N LEU A 263 19.91 -0.36 20.35
CA LEU A 263 20.81 0.63 19.77
C LEU A 263 21.16 0.35 18.31
N LEU A 264 21.14 -0.94 17.88
CA LEU A 264 21.52 -1.31 16.51
C LEU A 264 20.53 -0.89 15.43
N TYR A 265 19.25 -0.69 15.75
CA TYR A 265 18.27 -0.20 14.79
C TYR A 265 17.98 1.29 14.93
N THR A 266 18.63 1.97 15.86
CA THR A 266 18.61 3.43 16.02
C THR A 266 19.89 4.10 15.52
N SER A 267 20.89 3.33 15.15
CA SER A 267 22.17 3.78 14.58
C SER A 267 22.20 3.60 13.05
#